data_3819ddb07ec552dae65c1869a64043d8
#
_entry.id   3819ddb07ec552dae65c1869a64043d8
#
_cell.length_a   1.000
_cell.length_b   1.000
_cell.length_c   1.000
_cell.angle_alpha   90.00
_cell.angle_beta   90.00
_cell.angle_gamma   90.00
#
_symmetry.space_group_name_H-M   'P 1'
#
loop_
_entity.id
_entity.type
_entity.pdbx_description
1 polymer ?
#
loop_
_entity_poly.entity_id
_entity_poly.type
_entity_poly.pdbx_seq_one_letter_code
_entity_poly.pdbx_strand_id
1 'polypeptide(L)'
;TWLRRGAAGFRLDVADELPDAFIEKIRTAVKRVSPEKFLLGEVWEDATTKFGFDHRRTYLLGKGLDSVMNYPFKNSVLDFVKGKPAQQAANEILSICEHYPAPAINTALNFLSTHDTERALTVIADEPANGRGREWQSGRSVTGEAYEEGMLRLRMAYAIIYTLPGVPCLYYGDEIGMQGY
;
A
#
# COMPACT_ATOMS: atom_id res chain seq x y z
N THR A 1 -18.00 17.47 8.82
CA THR A 1 -19.34 16.86 8.71
C THR A 1 -19.29 15.34 8.80
N TRP A 2 -18.47 14.65 7.97
CA TRP A 2 -18.38 13.17 7.93
C TRP A 2 -17.93 12.54 9.25
N LEU A 3 -16.90 13.08 9.89
CA LEU A 3 -16.42 12.58 11.20
C LEU A 3 -17.50 12.61 12.28
N ARG A 4 -18.35 13.66 12.28
CA ARG A 4 -19.49 13.77 13.21
C ARG A 4 -20.63 12.80 12.87
N ARG A 5 -20.69 12.31 11.64
CA ARG A 5 -21.63 11.28 11.16
C ARG A 5 -21.14 9.85 11.35
N GLY A 6 -19.99 9.66 11.98
CA GLY A 6 -19.47 8.34 12.33
C GLY A 6 -18.25 7.87 11.55
N ALA A 7 -17.76 8.62 10.54
CA ALA A 7 -16.53 8.24 9.87
C ALA A 7 -15.38 8.12 10.89
N ALA A 8 -14.60 7.04 10.81
CA ALA A 8 -13.48 6.78 11.72
C ALA A 8 -12.26 7.66 11.41
N GLY A 9 -12.15 8.14 10.18
CA GLY A 9 -11.03 8.96 9.72
C GLY A 9 -11.11 9.25 8.23
N PHE A 10 -9.97 9.60 7.66
CA PHE A 10 -9.81 9.85 6.22
C PHE A 10 -8.54 9.22 5.67
N ARG A 11 -8.58 8.83 4.40
CA ARG A 11 -7.41 8.59 3.56
C ARG A 11 -7.21 9.82 2.69
N LEU A 12 -6.02 10.39 2.70
CA LEU A 12 -5.63 11.48 1.82
C LEU A 12 -5.05 10.90 0.54
N ASP A 13 -5.71 11.20 -0.55
CA ASP A 13 -5.26 10.92 -1.90
C ASP A 13 -4.02 11.74 -2.22
N VAL A 14 -3.06 11.17 -2.97
CA VAL A 14 -1.79 11.81 -3.36
C VAL A 14 -1.15 12.66 -2.24
N ALA A 15 -1.06 12.08 -1.05
CA ALA A 15 -0.57 12.82 0.12
C ALA A 15 0.86 13.35 -0.04
N ASP A 16 1.66 12.73 -0.89
CA ASP A 16 3.01 13.16 -1.23
C ASP A 16 3.06 14.44 -2.10
N GLU A 17 1.98 14.79 -2.78
CA GLU A 17 1.84 16.04 -3.51
C GLU A 17 1.17 17.16 -2.70
N LEU A 18 0.72 16.87 -1.48
CA LEU A 18 0.15 17.87 -0.60
C LEU A 18 1.23 18.53 0.28
N PRO A 19 1.26 19.87 0.42
CA PRO A 19 2.20 20.54 1.32
C PRO A 19 2.02 20.08 2.78
N ASP A 20 3.13 19.92 3.53
CA ASP A 20 3.09 19.49 4.94
C ASP A 20 2.18 20.38 5.79
N ALA A 21 2.25 21.70 5.62
CA ALA A 21 1.39 22.65 6.34
C ALA A 21 -0.12 22.42 6.07
N PHE A 22 -0.47 21.90 4.90
CA PHE A 22 -1.87 21.56 4.58
C PHE A 22 -2.29 20.27 5.28
N ILE A 23 -1.44 19.25 5.26
CA ILE A 23 -1.66 17.98 5.98
C ILE A 23 -1.80 18.23 7.49
N GLU A 24 -0.96 19.08 8.08
CA GLU A 24 -1.04 19.47 9.50
C GLU A 24 -2.36 20.17 9.84
N LYS A 25 -2.87 21.03 8.96
CA LYS A 25 -4.21 21.66 9.12
C LYS A 25 -5.32 20.63 9.09
N ILE A 26 -5.26 19.66 8.15
CA ILE A 26 -6.22 18.56 8.08
C ILE A 26 -6.17 17.74 9.37
N ARG A 27 -4.96 17.33 9.81
CA ARG A 27 -4.78 16.61 11.08
C ARG A 27 -5.41 17.36 12.25
N THR A 28 -5.10 18.63 12.39
CA THR A 28 -5.64 19.47 13.45
C THR A 28 -7.17 19.47 13.43
N ALA A 29 -7.79 19.60 12.26
CA ALA A 29 -9.23 19.58 12.12
C ALA A 29 -9.85 18.21 12.44
N VAL A 30 -9.18 17.12 12.06
CA VAL A 30 -9.59 15.74 12.34
C VAL A 30 -9.51 15.46 13.84
N LYS A 31 -8.36 15.72 14.45
CA LYS A 31 -8.11 15.45 15.88
C LYS A 31 -8.93 16.35 16.83
N ARG A 32 -9.40 17.51 16.39
CA ARG A 32 -10.38 18.33 17.13
C ARG A 32 -11.74 17.68 17.26
N VAL A 33 -12.13 16.81 16.34
CA VAL A 33 -13.40 16.06 16.47
C VAL A 33 -13.24 14.93 17.49
N SER A 34 -12.16 14.17 17.41
CA SER A 34 -11.73 13.20 18.41
C SER A 34 -10.26 12.84 18.14
N PRO A 35 -9.43 12.71 19.19
CA PRO A 35 -8.04 12.25 19.04
C PRO A 35 -7.93 10.85 18.42
N GLU A 36 -8.95 10.01 18.55
CA GLU A 36 -9.03 8.65 18.01
C GLU A 36 -9.28 8.61 16.49
N LYS A 37 -9.69 9.73 15.87
CA LYS A 37 -9.93 9.77 14.43
C LYS A 37 -8.63 9.61 13.67
N PHE A 38 -8.61 8.73 12.67
CA PHE A 38 -7.42 8.29 11.96
C PHE A 38 -7.17 9.09 10.67
N LEU A 39 -5.92 9.37 10.36
CA LEU A 39 -5.51 10.04 9.13
C LEU A 39 -4.45 9.21 8.41
N LEU A 40 -4.87 8.51 7.36
CA LEU A 40 -4.02 7.72 6.48
C LEU A 40 -3.59 8.55 5.27
N GLY A 41 -2.37 8.41 4.81
CA GLY A 41 -1.92 9.04 3.57
C GLY A 41 -1.55 8.02 2.50
N GLU A 42 -1.75 8.39 1.25
CA GLU A 42 -1.18 7.69 0.13
C GLU A 42 0.21 8.25 -0.15
N VAL A 43 1.22 7.40 0.06
CA VAL A 43 2.63 7.66 -0.27
C VAL A 43 3.20 6.36 -0.82
N TRP A 44 3.74 6.41 -2.04
CA TRP A 44 4.12 5.20 -2.78
C TRP A 44 5.49 4.66 -2.42
N GLU A 45 6.35 5.48 -1.84
CA GLU A 45 7.70 5.10 -1.41
C GLU A 45 7.79 5.05 0.12
N ASP A 46 9.01 4.88 0.63
CA ASP A 46 9.29 5.03 2.05
C ASP A 46 8.95 6.46 2.50
N ALA A 47 7.89 6.60 3.29
CA ALA A 47 7.38 7.88 3.76
C ALA A 47 8.36 8.63 4.70
N THR A 48 9.37 7.93 5.24
CA THR A 48 10.36 8.53 6.15
C THR A 48 11.54 9.14 5.41
N THR A 49 11.79 8.70 4.17
CA THR A 49 12.91 9.17 3.34
C THR A 49 12.46 10.05 2.16
N LYS A 50 11.14 10.19 1.96
CA LYS A 50 10.57 10.99 0.87
C LYS A 50 11.04 12.44 0.92
N PHE A 51 11.51 12.93 -0.22
CA PHE A 51 11.80 14.34 -0.49
C PHE A 51 10.70 14.94 -1.36
N GLY A 52 10.29 16.15 -1.05
CA GLY A 52 9.33 16.94 -1.82
C GLY A 52 9.25 18.35 -1.28
N PHE A 53 8.93 19.32 -2.13
CA PHE A 53 8.91 20.75 -1.76
C PHE A 53 10.25 21.23 -1.17
N ASP A 54 11.36 20.77 -1.74
CA ASP A 54 12.74 21.11 -1.37
C ASP A 54 13.19 20.69 0.03
N HIS A 55 12.44 19.76 0.69
CA HIS A 55 12.82 19.24 2.00
C HIS A 55 12.40 17.77 2.17
N ARG A 56 12.99 17.10 3.18
CA ARG A 56 12.56 15.79 3.63
C ARG A 56 11.19 15.91 4.30
N ARG A 57 10.25 15.10 3.85
CA ARG A 57 8.88 15.14 4.36
C ARG A 57 8.79 14.57 5.79
N THR A 58 7.87 15.13 6.56
CA THR A 58 7.74 14.84 8.00
C THR A 58 6.41 14.16 8.36
N TYR A 59 5.86 13.39 7.42
CA TYR A 59 4.53 12.78 7.53
C TYR A 59 4.25 12.06 8.85
N LEU A 60 5.21 11.25 9.33
CA LEU A 60 5.03 10.32 10.44
C LEU A 60 5.62 10.82 11.77
N LEU A 61 6.03 12.10 11.84
CA LEU A 61 6.63 12.70 13.05
C LEU A 61 5.59 13.31 14.02
N GLY A 62 4.35 12.85 14.00
CA GLY A 62 3.29 13.22 14.95
C GLY A 62 2.48 14.46 14.57
N LYS A 63 2.88 15.24 13.55
CA LYS A 63 2.17 16.44 13.11
C LYS A 63 1.40 16.25 11.80
N GLY A 64 1.76 15.25 11.01
CA GLY A 64 1.16 14.94 9.71
C GLY A 64 0.15 13.79 9.78
N LEU A 65 0.50 12.67 9.18
CA LEU A 65 -0.32 11.46 9.09
C LEU A 65 -0.20 10.60 10.35
N ASP A 66 -1.19 9.78 10.64
CA ASP A 66 -1.05 8.70 11.62
C ASP A 66 -0.30 7.52 11.02
N SER A 67 -0.55 7.21 9.74
CA SER A 67 0.15 6.19 8.96
C SER A 67 -0.04 6.40 7.46
N VAL A 68 0.50 5.47 6.67
CA VAL A 68 0.45 5.48 5.21
C VAL A 68 0.03 4.14 4.63
N MET A 69 -0.39 4.14 3.36
CA MET A 69 -0.52 2.95 2.56
C MET A 69 0.87 2.35 2.30
N ASN A 70 1.05 1.05 2.61
CA ASN A 70 2.37 0.43 2.64
C ASN A 70 2.76 -0.18 1.28
N TYR A 71 2.96 0.65 0.28
CA TYR A 71 3.45 0.26 -1.04
C TYR A 71 4.81 -0.46 -0.99
N PRO A 72 5.77 -0.07 -0.12
CA PRO A 72 7.02 -0.81 -0.01
C PRO A 72 6.83 -2.29 0.34
N PHE A 73 5.94 -2.64 1.29
CA PHE A 73 5.65 -4.05 1.61
C PHE A 73 4.98 -4.76 0.44
N LYS A 74 3.98 -4.13 -0.21
CA LYS A 74 3.35 -4.66 -1.42
C LYS A 74 4.39 -5.07 -2.45
N ASN A 75 5.30 -4.15 -2.79
CA ASN A 75 6.29 -4.37 -3.83
C ASN A 75 7.26 -5.49 -3.45
N SER A 76 7.79 -5.47 -2.22
CA SER A 76 8.73 -6.48 -1.75
C SER A 76 8.11 -7.88 -1.70
N VAL A 77 6.86 -8.01 -1.24
CA VAL A 77 6.14 -9.28 -1.16
C VAL A 77 5.81 -9.82 -2.55
N LEU A 78 5.32 -8.98 -3.47
CA LEU A 78 5.03 -9.38 -4.85
C LEU A 78 6.30 -9.82 -5.58
N ASP A 79 7.38 -9.10 -5.42
CA ASP A 79 8.68 -9.48 -6.01
C ASP A 79 9.20 -10.80 -5.42
N PHE A 80 9.05 -11.01 -4.12
CA PHE A 80 9.45 -12.25 -3.47
C PHE A 80 8.70 -13.46 -4.05
N VAL A 81 7.39 -13.41 -4.15
CA VAL A 81 6.61 -14.54 -4.69
C VAL A 81 6.85 -14.75 -6.19
N LYS A 82 7.41 -13.77 -6.88
CA LYS A 82 7.87 -13.86 -8.28
C LYS A 82 9.29 -14.41 -8.41
N GLY A 83 10.00 -14.63 -7.32
CA GLY A 83 11.33 -15.25 -7.32
C GLY A 83 12.48 -14.35 -6.84
N LYS A 84 12.22 -13.13 -6.31
CA LYS A 84 13.26 -12.34 -5.64
C LYS A 84 13.84 -13.15 -4.47
N PRO A 85 15.17 -13.12 -4.24
CA PRO A 85 15.78 -13.82 -3.12
C PRO A 85 15.18 -13.42 -1.77
N ALA A 86 14.85 -14.39 -0.93
CA ALA A 86 14.18 -14.19 0.36
C ALA A 86 14.94 -13.21 1.27
N GLN A 87 16.28 -13.28 1.29
CA GLN A 87 17.09 -12.35 2.09
C GLN A 87 16.94 -10.91 1.64
N GLN A 88 16.84 -10.67 0.32
CA GLN A 88 16.65 -9.33 -0.21
C GLN A 88 15.28 -8.78 0.16
N ALA A 89 14.22 -9.56 -0.04
CA ALA A 89 12.86 -9.17 0.35
C ALA A 89 12.75 -8.91 1.86
N ALA A 90 13.36 -9.78 2.69
CA ALA A 90 13.39 -9.59 4.12
C ALA A 90 14.11 -8.30 4.53
N ASN A 91 15.24 -7.98 3.92
CA ASN A 91 15.98 -6.75 4.20
C ASN A 91 15.16 -5.50 3.85
N GLU A 92 14.44 -5.51 2.72
CA GLU A 92 13.55 -4.40 2.31
C GLU A 92 12.42 -4.20 3.34
N ILE A 93 11.77 -5.29 3.79
CA ILE A 93 10.70 -5.24 4.80
C ILE A 93 11.25 -4.74 6.14
N LEU A 94 12.38 -5.28 6.59
CA LEU A 94 13.01 -4.88 7.85
C LEU A 94 13.44 -3.42 7.83
N SER A 95 13.97 -2.92 6.71
CA SER A 95 14.32 -1.51 6.54
C SER A 95 13.13 -0.58 6.80
N ILE A 96 11.94 -0.91 6.27
CA ILE A 96 10.73 -0.14 6.54
C ILE A 96 10.32 -0.24 8.01
N CYS A 97 10.42 -1.43 8.63
CA CYS A 97 10.13 -1.60 10.05
C CYS A 97 11.05 -0.77 10.95
N GLU A 98 12.32 -0.63 10.56
CA GLU A 98 13.31 0.16 11.29
C GLU A 98 13.14 1.68 11.10
N HIS A 99 12.73 2.09 9.89
CA HIS A 99 12.55 3.50 9.57
C HIS A 99 11.28 4.10 10.17
N TYR A 100 10.20 3.33 10.23
CA TYR A 100 8.89 3.86 10.65
C TYR A 100 8.77 3.89 12.18
N PRO A 101 8.22 4.96 12.76
CA PRO A 101 7.82 4.95 14.16
C PRO A 101 6.83 3.81 14.44
N ALA A 102 6.98 3.12 15.57
CA ALA A 102 6.15 1.97 15.92
C ALA A 102 4.62 2.21 15.81
N PRO A 103 4.06 3.36 16.22
CA PRO A 103 2.63 3.63 16.00
C PRO A 103 2.25 3.69 14.52
N ALA A 104 3.13 4.17 13.64
CA ALA A 104 2.87 4.30 12.22
C ALA A 104 2.96 2.95 11.50
N ILE A 105 4.01 2.15 11.76
CA ILE A 105 4.14 0.83 11.12
C ILE A 105 3.04 -0.13 11.57
N ASN A 106 2.65 -0.11 12.85
CA ASN A 106 1.59 -0.99 13.38
C ASN A 106 0.19 -0.65 12.85
N THR A 107 0.01 0.51 12.24
CA THR A 107 -1.25 0.95 11.63
C THR A 107 -1.12 1.22 10.13
N ALA A 108 0.00 0.87 9.52
CA ALA A 108 0.20 0.96 8.08
C ALA A 108 -0.77 0.02 7.34
N LEU A 109 -1.37 0.49 6.26
CA LEU A 109 -2.31 -0.29 5.48
C LEU A 109 -1.53 -1.21 4.53
N ASN A 110 -1.48 -2.50 4.85
CA ASN A 110 -0.80 -3.52 4.04
C ASN A 110 -1.79 -4.13 3.03
N PHE A 111 -1.44 -4.14 1.76
CA PHE A 111 -2.29 -4.62 0.66
C PHE A 111 -1.42 -5.19 -0.46
N LEU A 112 -2.04 -5.88 -1.43
CA LEU A 112 -1.37 -6.37 -2.65
C LEU A 112 -1.93 -5.72 -3.92
N SER A 113 -3.19 -5.32 -3.92
CA SER A 113 -3.85 -4.62 -5.03
C SER A 113 -4.56 -3.36 -4.55
N THR A 114 -4.71 -2.39 -5.46
CA THR A 114 -5.54 -1.20 -5.28
C THR A 114 -6.25 -0.86 -6.60
N HIS A 115 -7.08 0.18 -6.60
CA HIS A 115 -7.71 0.71 -7.81
C HIS A 115 -6.72 1.42 -8.76
N ASP A 116 -5.51 1.74 -8.28
CA ASP A 116 -4.46 2.43 -9.04
C ASP A 116 -3.38 1.47 -9.56
N THR A 117 -3.48 0.18 -9.24
CA THR A 117 -2.47 -0.81 -9.63
C THR A 117 -3.12 -2.01 -10.28
N GLU A 118 -2.32 -2.75 -11.06
CA GLU A 118 -2.73 -4.05 -11.59
C GLU A 118 -3.15 -4.99 -10.45
N ARG A 119 -4.05 -5.91 -10.75
CA ARG A 119 -4.44 -6.97 -9.80
C ARG A 119 -3.24 -7.83 -9.42
N ALA A 120 -3.14 -8.20 -8.15
CA ALA A 120 -2.00 -8.96 -7.64
C ALA A 120 -1.78 -10.28 -8.40
N LEU A 121 -2.86 -11.00 -8.75
CA LEU A 121 -2.75 -12.22 -9.56
C LEU A 121 -2.15 -11.92 -10.94
N THR A 122 -2.56 -10.84 -11.60
CA THR A 122 -2.01 -10.43 -12.89
C THR A 122 -0.51 -10.11 -12.77
N VAL A 123 -0.12 -9.36 -11.74
CA VAL A 123 1.30 -9.04 -11.48
C VAL A 123 2.14 -10.29 -11.24
N ILE A 124 1.57 -11.30 -10.57
CA ILE A 124 2.27 -12.55 -10.22
C ILE A 124 2.40 -13.49 -11.43
N ALA A 125 1.35 -13.62 -12.22
CA ALA A 125 1.19 -14.70 -13.18
C ALA A 125 1.31 -14.29 -14.65
N ASP A 126 1.28 -13.00 -14.97
CA ASP A 126 1.39 -12.49 -16.35
C ASP A 126 2.61 -11.57 -16.52
N GLU A 127 2.86 -11.17 -17.74
CA GLU A 127 3.90 -10.20 -18.06
C GLU A 127 3.41 -8.77 -17.74
N PRO A 128 4.31 -7.86 -17.33
CA PRO A 128 3.93 -6.49 -17.03
C PRO A 128 3.46 -5.74 -18.29
N ALA A 129 2.52 -4.81 -18.11
CA ALA A 129 1.96 -4.03 -19.20
C ALA A 129 3.03 -3.20 -19.97
N ASN A 130 4.07 -2.72 -19.28
CA ASN A 130 5.18 -1.96 -19.88
C ASN A 130 4.72 -0.80 -20.79
N GLY A 131 3.68 -0.06 -20.35
CA GLY A 131 3.11 1.06 -21.11
C GLY A 131 2.21 0.66 -22.29
N ARG A 132 1.92 -0.63 -22.49
CA ARG A 132 0.97 -1.10 -23.51
C ARG A 132 -0.45 -0.66 -23.15
N GLY A 133 -1.20 -0.20 -24.16
CA GLY A 133 -2.50 0.42 -23.99
C GLY A 133 -3.64 -0.56 -23.64
N ARG A 134 -4.83 0.01 -23.42
CA ARG A 134 -6.04 -0.71 -22.96
C ARG A 134 -6.46 -1.85 -23.89
N GLU A 135 -6.24 -1.74 -25.20
CA GLU A 135 -6.57 -2.82 -26.16
C GLU A 135 -5.77 -4.08 -25.85
N TRP A 136 -4.47 -3.94 -25.64
CA TRP A 136 -3.62 -5.05 -25.23
C TRP A 136 -4.02 -5.59 -23.85
N GLN A 137 -4.25 -4.72 -22.87
CA GLN A 137 -4.64 -5.10 -21.50
C GLN A 137 -5.96 -5.86 -21.47
N SER A 138 -6.98 -5.42 -22.23
CA SER A 138 -8.32 -6.04 -22.27
C SER A 138 -8.32 -7.42 -22.91
N GLY A 139 -7.35 -7.73 -23.75
CA GLY A 139 -7.19 -9.04 -24.37
C GLY A 139 -6.41 -10.06 -23.51
N ARG A 140 -5.92 -9.66 -22.33
CA ARG A 140 -5.10 -10.52 -21.46
C ARG A 140 -5.95 -11.29 -20.46
N SER A 141 -5.64 -12.56 -20.29
CA SER A 141 -6.20 -13.41 -19.25
C SER A 141 -5.24 -14.55 -18.96
N VAL A 142 -4.92 -14.71 -17.69
CA VAL A 142 -4.11 -15.83 -17.20
C VAL A 142 -5.03 -17.04 -17.02
N THR A 143 -4.66 -18.17 -17.60
CA THR A 143 -5.46 -19.41 -17.56
C THR A 143 -4.56 -20.63 -17.39
N GLY A 144 -5.16 -21.79 -17.15
CA GLY A 144 -4.45 -23.07 -17.05
C GLY A 144 -3.42 -23.10 -15.91
N GLU A 145 -2.27 -23.73 -16.16
CA GLU A 145 -1.21 -23.93 -15.16
C GLU A 145 -0.68 -22.60 -14.59
N ALA A 146 -0.53 -21.57 -15.41
CA ALA A 146 -0.08 -20.25 -14.94
C ALA A 146 -1.07 -19.60 -13.95
N TYR A 147 -2.39 -19.82 -14.15
CA TYR A 147 -3.41 -19.38 -13.20
C TYR A 147 -3.30 -20.13 -11.87
N GLU A 148 -3.21 -21.46 -11.92
CA GLU A 148 -3.14 -22.31 -10.72
C GLU A 148 -1.88 -21.99 -9.90
N GLU A 149 -0.73 -21.89 -10.54
CA GLU A 149 0.52 -21.47 -9.89
C GLU A 149 0.44 -20.03 -9.34
N GLY A 150 -0.14 -19.11 -10.12
CA GLY A 150 -0.37 -17.74 -9.72
C GLY A 150 -1.25 -17.65 -8.46
N MET A 151 -2.30 -18.46 -8.36
CA MET A 151 -3.17 -18.53 -7.18
C MET A 151 -2.45 -19.09 -5.94
N LEU A 152 -1.56 -20.06 -6.11
CA LEU A 152 -0.74 -20.56 -4.99
C LEU A 152 0.20 -19.45 -4.47
N ARG A 153 0.85 -18.74 -5.37
CA ARG A 153 1.74 -17.61 -5.04
C ARG A 153 0.96 -16.43 -4.42
N LEU A 154 -0.25 -16.13 -4.91
CA LEU A 154 -1.12 -15.11 -4.35
C LEU A 154 -1.51 -15.42 -2.90
N ARG A 155 -1.89 -16.68 -2.61
CA ARG A 155 -2.17 -17.14 -1.24
C ARG A 155 -0.97 -17.00 -0.33
N MET A 156 0.23 -17.34 -0.82
CA MET A 156 1.48 -17.13 -0.08
C MET A 156 1.73 -15.66 0.19
N ALA A 157 1.53 -14.79 -0.79
CA ALA A 157 1.70 -13.35 -0.64
C ALA A 157 0.75 -12.77 0.43
N TYR A 158 -0.53 -13.19 0.42
CA TYR A 158 -1.48 -12.78 1.45
C TYR A 158 -1.12 -13.36 2.83
N ALA A 159 -0.67 -14.59 2.92
CA ALA A 159 -0.20 -15.16 4.19
C ALA A 159 0.93 -14.31 4.80
N ILE A 160 1.86 -13.83 3.97
CA ILE A 160 2.93 -12.92 4.42
C ILE A 160 2.34 -11.58 4.88
N ILE A 161 1.51 -10.93 4.05
CA ILE A 161 0.90 -9.62 4.38
C ILE A 161 0.10 -9.67 5.70
N TYR A 162 -0.59 -10.77 5.98
CA TYR A 162 -1.37 -10.94 7.21
C TYR A 162 -0.52 -11.19 8.45
N THR A 163 0.77 -11.51 8.30
CA THR A 163 1.70 -11.75 9.41
C THR A 163 2.70 -10.61 9.64
N LEU A 164 2.77 -9.64 8.72
CA LEU A 164 3.63 -8.47 8.87
C LEU A 164 3.00 -7.42 9.79
N PRO A 165 3.82 -6.55 10.43
CA PRO A 165 3.29 -5.40 11.17
C PRO A 165 2.41 -4.51 10.29
N GLY A 166 1.30 -4.01 10.85
CA GLY A 166 0.33 -3.18 10.14
C GLY A 166 -1.06 -3.80 10.10
N VAL A 167 -1.93 -3.21 9.30
CA VAL A 167 -3.34 -3.62 9.13
C VAL A 167 -3.49 -4.25 7.75
N PRO A 168 -3.73 -5.55 7.64
CA PRO A 168 -3.92 -6.19 6.34
C PRO A 168 -5.23 -5.74 5.69
N CYS A 169 -5.16 -5.49 4.39
CA CYS A 169 -6.29 -5.11 3.55
C CYS A 169 -6.38 -6.06 2.35
N LEU A 170 -7.48 -6.76 2.26
CA LEU A 170 -7.82 -7.54 1.08
C LEU A 170 -8.58 -6.66 0.10
N TYR A 171 -8.00 -6.40 -1.08
CA TYR A 171 -8.72 -5.68 -2.13
C TYR A 171 -9.75 -6.61 -2.75
N TYR A 172 -10.99 -6.14 -2.90
CA TYR A 172 -12.11 -6.96 -3.37
C TYR A 172 -11.77 -7.73 -4.65
N GLY A 173 -12.14 -9.00 -4.70
CA GLY A 173 -11.90 -9.88 -5.83
C GLY A 173 -10.55 -10.60 -5.82
N ASP A 174 -9.57 -10.15 -5.03
CA ASP A 174 -8.29 -10.88 -4.92
C ASP A 174 -8.51 -12.26 -4.28
N GLU A 175 -9.50 -12.39 -3.37
CA GLU A 175 -9.86 -13.66 -2.72
C GLU A 175 -10.37 -14.73 -3.69
N ILE A 176 -10.88 -14.33 -4.85
CA ILE A 176 -11.35 -15.22 -5.91
C ILE A 176 -10.45 -15.21 -7.14
N GLY A 177 -9.27 -14.60 -7.05
CA GLY A 177 -8.32 -14.53 -8.16
C GLY A 177 -8.76 -13.62 -9.32
N MET A 178 -9.41 -12.48 -9.01
CA MET A 178 -9.76 -11.50 -10.03
C MET A 178 -8.52 -10.98 -10.72
N GLN A 179 -8.57 -10.89 -12.05
CA GLN A 179 -7.50 -10.42 -12.91
C GLN A 179 -7.80 -9.01 -13.45
N GLY A 180 -6.77 -8.29 -13.86
CA GLY A 180 -6.88 -7.00 -14.53
C GLY A 180 -5.58 -6.19 -14.45
N TYR A 181 -5.35 -5.38 -15.47
CA TYR A 181 -4.28 -4.40 -15.55
C TYR A 181 -4.77 -3.02 -15.10
#